data_3cd73bb9048586e88b26ba7567288ff2
#
_entry.id   3cd73bb9048586e88b26ba7567288ff2
#
_cell.length_a   1.000
_cell.length_b   1.000
_cell.length_c   1.000
_cell.angle_alpha   90.00
_cell.angle_beta   90.00
_cell.angle_gamma   90.00
#
_symmetry.space_group_name_H-M   'P 1'
#
loop_
_entity.id
_entity.type
_entity.pdbx_description
1 polymer ?
#
loop_
_entity_poly.entity_id
_entity_poly.type
_entity_poly.pdbx_seq_one_letter_code
_entity_poly.pdbx_strand_id
1 'polypeptide(L)'
;MRSLVVVGLLAACSSPADVTPDATGEVDAASDASPDAATGVPLAGFGDLAGMCGVLADPELTGASPAIVHATLTFTRRFDDPADRPLLTTGGARMMATPNAGGSSGLSEAFAYEQLARCELAPLLKTETEIVYDTTGKITDLLVSIDGHKIGVSVTRAVAYPFGQPYTLSSATTLLTRKLEDIQASTANVSAADRWQKQALAYMSWDDQSTAMLDMAWSSIDPAIKGDTILIITTTHGDDQFLYSNM
;
A
#
# COMPACT_ATOMS: atom_id res chain seq x y z
N MET A 1 -52.22 -33.74 25.92
CA MET A 1 -52.26 -35.24 25.78
C MET A 1 -50.78 -35.60 25.51
N ARG A 2 -50.09 -36.09 26.54
CA ARG A 2 -49.62 -37.49 26.75
C ARG A 2 -48.71 -37.96 25.61
N SER A 3 -47.47 -38.37 25.76
CA SER A 3 -46.90 -39.20 26.82
C SER A 3 -45.39 -39.13 26.83
N LEU A 4 -44.86 -39.18 28.04
CA LEU A 4 -43.50 -39.56 28.41
C LEU A 4 -43.23 -41.03 28.07
N VAL A 5 -42.03 -41.40 27.68
CA VAL A 5 -41.38 -42.68 28.06
C VAL A 5 -39.93 -42.46 28.38
N VAL A 6 -39.57 -42.95 29.55
CA VAL A 6 -38.27 -42.98 30.22
C VAL A 6 -37.75 -44.42 30.14
N VAL A 7 -36.48 -44.63 30.51
CA VAL A 7 -35.77 -45.90 30.87
C VAL A 7 -34.79 -46.35 29.79
N GLY A 8 -33.53 -46.67 30.03
CA GLY A 8 -32.88 -46.98 31.28
C GLY A 8 -31.37 -47.17 31.13
N LEU A 9 -30.69 -47.09 32.23
CA LEU A 9 -29.27 -47.37 32.48
C LEU A 9 -28.84 -48.79 32.14
N LEU A 10 -27.59 -48.96 31.72
CA LEU A 10 -26.75 -50.05 32.21
C LEU A 10 -25.28 -49.69 32.17
N ALA A 11 -24.67 -49.73 33.34
CA ALA A 11 -23.23 -49.60 33.59
C ALA A 11 -22.50 -50.94 33.37
N ALA A 12 -21.32 -50.88 32.85
CA ALA A 12 -20.36 -51.99 33.00
C ALA A 12 -18.94 -51.42 33.25
N CYS A 13 -18.44 -51.64 34.44
CA CYS A 13 -17.07 -51.43 34.86
C CYS A 13 -16.17 -52.51 34.24
N SER A 14 -14.97 -52.12 33.81
CA SER A 14 -13.78 -52.96 33.82
C SER A 14 -12.52 -52.09 33.83
N SER A 15 -11.76 -52.15 34.93
CA SER A 15 -10.39 -51.68 35.10
C SER A 15 -9.47 -52.93 35.06
N PRO A 16 -8.13 -52.75 35.18
CA PRO A 16 -7.17 -51.94 34.41
C PRO A 16 -6.06 -52.84 33.81
N ALA A 17 -5.35 -52.36 32.85
CA ALA A 17 -4.05 -52.95 32.48
C ALA A 17 -2.97 -51.86 32.62
N ASP A 18 -2.07 -52.14 33.50
CA ASP A 18 -0.82 -51.49 33.82
C ASP A 18 0.10 -51.53 32.58
N VAL A 19 0.54 -50.38 32.05
CA VAL A 19 1.64 -50.31 31.09
C VAL A 19 2.55 -49.17 31.52
N THR A 20 3.76 -49.56 31.88
CA THR A 20 4.93 -48.78 32.24
C THR A 20 5.24 -47.69 31.20
N PRO A 21 5.74 -46.52 31.63
CA PRO A 21 6.16 -45.44 30.72
C PRO A 21 7.52 -45.78 30.13
N ASP A 22 7.60 -45.88 28.82
CA ASP A 22 8.87 -45.78 28.12
C ASP A 22 9.12 -44.32 27.75
N ALA A 23 10.15 -43.78 28.39
CA ALA A 23 10.63 -42.42 28.14
C ALA A 23 11.50 -42.47 26.87
N THR A 24 11.13 -41.68 25.87
CA THR A 24 11.98 -40.87 24.98
C THR A 24 11.14 -40.45 23.78
N GLY A 25 10.36 -39.40 23.95
CA GLY A 25 9.83 -38.60 22.86
C GLY A 25 10.42 -37.21 23.01
N GLU A 26 11.48 -36.93 22.28
CA GLU A 26 11.89 -35.54 22.00
C GLU A 26 10.67 -34.85 21.44
N VAL A 27 10.12 -33.95 22.22
CA VAL A 27 9.21 -32.91 21.70
C VAL A 27 10.09 -31.99 20.88
N ASP A 28 10.05 -32.16 19.57
CA ASP A 28 10.46 -31.15 18.63
C ASP A 28 9.66 -29.88 19.03
N ALA A 29 10.37 -28.99 19.70
CA ALA A 29 9.91 -27.62 19.84
C ALA A 29 9.81 -27.10 18.41
N ALA A 30 8.58 -27.11 17.87
CA ALA A 30 8.24 -26.32 16.71
C ALA A 30 8.71 -24.90 17.06
N SER A 31 9.80 -24.49 16.47
CA SER A 31 10.26 -23.12 16.47
C SER A 31 9.12 -22.31 15.91
N ASP A 32 8.45 -21.61 16.81
CA ASP A 32 7.52 -20.53 16.47
C ASP A 32 8.43 -19.41 15.93
N ALA A 33 8.92 -19.58 14.71
CA ALA A 33 9.58 -18.54 13.96
C ALA A 33 8.51 -17.50 13.71
N SER A 34 8.51 -16.44 14.52
CA SER A 34 7.90 -15.17 14.15
C SER A 34 8.22 -14.95 12.67
N PRO A 35 7.22 -14.57 11.85
CA PRO A 35 7.51 -14.25 10.46
C PRO A 35 8.62 -13.21 10.49
N ASP A 36 9.76 -13.55 9.92
CA ASP A 36 10.95 -12.70 9.82
C ASP A 36 10.49 -11.30 9.44
N ALA A 37 10.91 -10.32 10.24
CA ALA A 37 10.76 -8.93 9.86
C ALA A 37 11.33 -8.79 8.46
N ALA A 38 10.46 -8.46 7.49
CA ALA A 38 10.79 -8.46 6.09
C ALA A 38 12.10 -7.67 5.90
N THR A 39 13.14 -8.37 5.47
CA THR A 39 14.40 -7.71 5.12
C THR A 39 14.10 -6.69 4.05
N GLY A 40 14.39 -5.42 4.31
CA GLY A 40 14.08 -4.32 3.41
C GLY A 40 14.56 -4.60 1.99
N VAL A 41 13.80 -4.19 1.00
CA VAL A 41 14.18 -4.29 -0.42
C VAL A 41 15.10 -3.10 -0.75
N PRO A 42 16.34 -3.34 -1.21
CA PRO A 42 17.28 -2.26 -1.46
C PRO A 42 16.81 -1.28 -2.55
N LEU A 43 16.98 0.00 -2.32
CA LEU A 43 16.82 1.08 -3.30
C LEU A 43 18.15 1.39 -4.01
N ALA A 44 18.84 0.35 -4.50
CA ALA A 44 20.05 0.47 -5.33
C ALA A 44 21.13 1.42 -4.76
N GLY A 45 21.33 1.44 -3.43
CA GLY A 45 22.42 2.17 -2.77
C GLY A 45 22.07 3.60 -2.33
N PHE A 46 20.83 4.03 -2.39
CA PHE A 46 20.39 5.29 -1.81
C PHE A 46 19.32 5.13 -0.70
N GLY A 47 18.93 3.89 -0.38
CA GLY A 47 18.00 3.63 0.71
C GLY A 47 17.48 2.20 0.73
N ASP A 48 16.51 1.99 1.59
CA ASP A 48 15.83 0.71 1.77
C ASP A 48 14.30 0.92 1.80
N LEU A 49 13.58 -0.03 1.22
CA LEU A 49 12.14 -0.12 1.24
C LEU A 49 11.74 -1.28 2.16
N ALA A 50 10.87 -1.00 3.12
CA ALA A 50 10.38 -1.96 4.10
C ALA A 50 8.87 -1.82 4.30
N GLY A 51 8.26 -2.73 5.09
CA GLY A 51 6.85 -2.74 5.42
C GLY A 51 6.07 -3.77 4.61
N MET A 52 4.84 -3.45 4.27
CA MET A 52 3.92 -4.35 3.59
C MET A 52 4.26 -4.44 2.09
N CYS A 53 5.16 -5.37 1.74
CA CYS A 53 5.52 -5.71 0.37
C CYS A 53 4.90 -7.04 -0.07
N GLY A 54 4.44 -7.14 -1.32
CA GLY A 54 3.81 -8.33 -1.87
C GLY A 54 2.48 -8.68 -1.19
N VAL A 55 1.74 -7.68 -0.75
CA VAL A 55 0.50 -7.85 0.02
C VAL A 55 -0.75 -7.48 -0.79
N LEU A 56 -0.58 -6.83 -1.93
CA LEU A 56 -1.69 -6.55 -2.83
C LEU A 56 -1.98 -7.81 -3.66
N ALA A 57 -2.96 -8.58 -3.23
CA ALA A 57 -3.40 -9.80 -3.87
C ALA A 57 -4.82 -9.65 -4.45
N ASP A 58 -5.33 -10.70 -5.08
CA ASP A 58 -6.65 -10.70 -5.71
C ASP A 58 -7.78 -10.09 -4.86
N PRO A 59 -7.89 -10.35 -3.55
CA PRO A 59 -8.95 -9.75 -2.75
C PRO A 59 -8.90 -8.23 -2.69
N GLU A 60 -7.68 -7.64 -2.57
CA GLU A 60 -7.47 -6.19 -2.53
C GLU A 60 -7.60 -5.57 -3.92
N LEU A 61 -7.15 -6.30 -4.96
CA LEU A 61 -7.11 -5.81 -6.34
C LEU A 61 -8.46 -5.90 -7.06
N THR A 62 -9.36 -6.79 -6.62
CA THR A 62 -10.65 -7.04 -7.28
C THR A 62 -11.86 -6.77 -6.39
N GLY A 63 -11.67 -6.73 -5.08
CA GLY A 63 -12.75 -6.56 -4.10
C GLY A 63 -13.40 -5.18 -4.18
N ALA A 64 -14.67 -5.11 -3.83
CA ALA A 64 -15.42 -3.84 -3.80
C ALA A 64 -15.16 -3.00 -2.53
N SER A 65 -14.36 -3.49 -1.60
CA SER A 65 -14.05 -2.78 -0.35
C SER A 65 -12.76 -1.96 -0.47
N PRO A 66 -12.67 -0.82 0.23
CA PRO A 66 -11.42 -0.10 0.35
C PRO A 66 -10.39 -0.92 1.15
N ALA A 67 -9.11 -0.71 0.83
CA ALA A 67 -7.99 -1.30 1.54
C ALA A 67 -6.98 -0.22 1.97
N ILE A 68 -6.14 -0.54 2.94
CA ILE A 68 -5.02 0.31 3.37
C ILE A 68 -3.76 -0.54 3.50
N VAL A 69 -2.65 -0.01 3.00
CA VAL A 69 -1.33 -0.66 3.01
C VAL A 69 -0.29 0.36 3.47
N HIS A 70 0.65 -0.08 4.29
CA HIS A 70 1.75 0.76 4.79
C HIS A 70 3.09 0.24 4.31
N ALA A 71 3.93 1.17 3.88
CA ALA A 71 5.33 0.93 3.54
C ALA A 71 6.22 2.00 4.17
N THR A 72 7.52 1.76 4.19
CA THR A 72 8.52 2.70 4.69
C THR A 72 9.67 2.80 3.68
N LEU A 73 10.04 4.03 3.32
CA LEU A 73 11.24 4.34 2.56
C LEU A 73 12.25 5.04 3.46
N THR A 74 13.40 4.44 3.68
CA THR A 74 14.48 5.06 4.45
C THR A 74 15.62 5.44 3.51
N PHE A 75 15.87 6.74 3.35
CA PHE A 75 16.92 7.23 2.49
C PHE A 75 18.23 7.38 3.28
N THR A 76 19.27 6.66 2.87
CA THR A 76 20.61 6.77 3.44
C THR A 76 21.39 7.97 2.92
N ARG A 77 20.95 8.52 1.80
CA ARG A 77 21.42 9.75 1.19
C ARG A 77 20.34 10.34 0.28
N ARG A 78 20.50 11.63 -0.01
CA ARG A 78 19.68 12.31 -1.02
C ARG A 78 19.82 11.61 -2.39
N PHE A 79 18.72 11.50 -3.11
CA PHE A 79 18.71 11.14 -4.54
C PHE A 79 19.18 12.34 -5.36
N ASP A 80 20.17 12.14 -6.22
CA ASP A 80 20.77 13.18 -7.08
C ASP A 80 20.33 12.97 -8.54
N ASP A 81 19.36 13.75 -8.98
CA ASP A 81 18.87 13.71 -10.36
C ASP A 81 19.68 14.69 -11.24
N PRO A 82 20.18 14.28 -12.41
CA PRO A 82 19.96 13.00 -13.11
C PRO A 82 20.99 11.89 -12.84
N ALA A 83 21.97 12.10 -11.98
CA ALA A 83 23.08 11.15 -11.78
C ALA A 83 22.61 9.78 -11.27
N ASP A 84 21.60 9.77 -10.41
CA ASP A 84 21.06 8.55 -9.82
C ASP A 84 19.92 7.88 -10.62
N ARG A 85 19.45 8.50 -11.70
CA ARG A 85 18.38 7.90 -12.55
C ARG A 85 18.66 6.46 -12.98
N PRO A 86 19.89 6.07 -13.33
CA PRO A 86 20.21 4.70 -13.69
C PRO A 86 20.02 3.67 -12.56
N LEU A 87 19.91 4.13 -11.32
CA LEU A 87 19.68 3.29 -10.15
C LEU A 87 18.19 2.96 -9.95
N LEU A 88 17.30 3.69 -10.59
CA LEU A 88 15.86 3.42 -10.57
C LEU A 88 15.56 2.18 -11.44
N THR A 89 14.38 1.60 -11.20
CA THR A 89 13.83 0.64 -12.16
C THR A 89 13.63 1.29 -13.52
N THR A 90 13.49 0.48 -14.57
CA THR A 90 13.21 1.00 -15.93
C THR A 90 11.96 1.89 -15.94
N GLY A 91 10.92 1.52 -15.17
CA GLY A 91 9.70 2.31 -15.06
C GLY A 91 9.92 3.63 -14.32
N GLY A 92 10.65 3.62 -13.19
CA GLY A 92 10.98 4.83 -12.45
C GLY A 92 11.85 5.80 -13.25
N ALA A 93 12.85 5.30 -13.96
CA ALA A 93 13.66 6.10 -14.87
C ALA A 93 12.81 6.69 -16.02
N ARG A 94 11.83 5.94 -16.56
CA ARG A 94 10.87 6.41 -17.56
C ARG A 94 9.98 7.52 -17.00
N MET A 95 9.47 7.38 -15.79
CA MET A 95 8.66 8.42 -15.14
C MET A 95 9.45 9.73 -15.00
N MET A 96 10.70 9.65 -14.57
CA MET A 96 11.59 10.83 -14.47
C MET A 96 11.91 11.47 -15.83
N ALA A 97 11.87 10.72 -16.92
CA ALA A 97 12.15 11.19 -18.28
C ALA A 97 10.92 11.71 -19.01
N THR A 98 9.71 11.35 -18.58
CA THR A 98 8.45 11.73 -19.23
C THR A 98 7.97 13.07 -18.68
N PRO A 99 7.45 13.97 -19.56
CA PRO A 99 6.84 15.21 -19.09
C PRO A 99 5.68 14.94 -18.13
N ASN A 100 5.63 15.69 -17.03
CA ASN A 100 4.50 15.72 -16.12
C ASN A 100 3.48 16.76 -16.62
N ALA A 101 2.18 16.54 -16.44
CA ALA A 101 1.11 17.45 -16.88
C ALA A 101 1.07 18.78 -16.11
N GLY A 102 1.89 18.93 -15.11
CA GLY A 102 2.13 20.18 -14.38
C GLY A 102 2.39 19.93 -12.90
N GLY A 103 3.33 20.67 -12.35
CA GLY A 103 3.71 20.58 -10.94
C GLY A 103 5.13 20.09 -10.72
N SER A 104 5.49 19.95 -9.44
CA SER A 104 6.83 19.56 -8.97
C SER A 104 6.80 18.20 -8.25
N SER A 105 5.86 17.32 -8.62
CA SER A 105 5.62 16.03 -7.96
C SER A 105 6.42 14.87 -8.56
N GLY A 106 7.16 15.08 -9.63
CA GLY A 106 7.81 14.01 -10.40
C GLY A 106 8.67 13.06 -9.56
N LEU A 107 9.43 13.57 -8.58
CA LEU A 107 10.21 12.72 -7.67
C LEU A 107 9.31 11.87 -6.77
N SER A 108 8.27 12.46 -6.17
CA SER A 108 7.35 11.68 -5.32
C SER A 108 6.55 10.64 -6.12
N GLU A 109 6.21 10.93 -7.36
CA GLU A 109 5.56 9.98 -8.28
C GLU A 109 6.51 8.83 -8.65
N ALA A 110 7.76 9.14 -8.99
CA ALA A 110 8.76 8.14 -9.30
C ALA A 110 9.06 7.22 -8.11
N PHE A 111 9.16 7.74 -6.89
CA PHE A 111 9.40 6.93 -5.70
C PHE A 111 8.17 6.16 -5.22
N ALA A 112 6.96 6.67 -5.40
CA ALA A 112 5.74 5.90 -5.20
C ALA A 112 5.67 4.72 -6.19
N TYR A 113 6.09 4.93 -7.43
CA TYR A 113 6.22 3.85 -8.41
C TYR A 113 7.34 2.86 -8.04
N GLU A 114 8.52 3.32 -7.61
CA GLU A 114 9.60 2.43 -7.15
C GLU A 114 9.13 1.49 -6.03
N GLN A 115 8.31 1.98 -5.11
CA GLN A 115 7.70 1.15 -4.08
C GLN A 115 6.82 0.05 -4.72
N LEU A 116 5.92 0.38 -5.63
CA LEU A 116 5.07 -0.60 -6.31
C LEU A 116 5.88 -1.58 -7.17
N ALA A 117 6.87 -1.07 -7.89
CA ALA A 117 7.70 -1.91 -8.76
C ALA A 117 8.52 -2.94 -7.99
N ARG A 118 9.00 -2.60 -6.80
CA ARG A 118 9.87 -3.45 -5.98
C ARG A 118 9.10 -4.34 -5.01
N CYS A 119 8.00 -3.84 -4.44
CA CYS A 119 7.17 -4.60 -3.52
C CYS A 119 6.15 -5.49 -4.22
N GLU A 120 5.48 -4.95 -5.24
CA GLU A 120 4.38 -5.64 -5.92
C GLU A 120 4.77 -6.13 -7.32
N LEU A 121 6.06 -6.04 -7.68
CA LEU A 121 6.59 -6.39 -9.01
C LEU A 121 5.79 -5.74 -10.15
N ALA A 122 5.29 -4.53 -9.92
CA ALA A 122 4.36 -3.84 -10.80
C ALA A 122 5.06 -3.21 -12.01
N PRO A 123 4.90 -3.70 -13.26
CA PRO A 123 5.35 -2.99 -14.44
C PRO A 123 4.56 -1.70 -14.66
N LEU A 124 5.25 -0.63 -15.04
CA LEU A 124 4.65 0.63 -15.47
C LEU A 124 4.05 0.45 -16.87
N LEU A 125 2.75 0.58 -16.98
CA LEU A 125 2.05 0.54 -18.25
C LEU A 125 2.07 1.91 -18.92
N LYS A 126 1.66 2.97 -18.19
CA LYS A 126 1.58 4.34 -18.68
C LYS A 126 1.92 5.36 -17.60
N THR A 127 2.52 6.46 -18.02
CA THR A 127 2.68 7.68 -17.21
C THR A 127 1.46 8.59 -17.39
N GLU A 128 1.34 9.64 -16.58
CA GLU A 128 0.22 10.57 -16.56
C GLU A 128 -0.22 11.05 -17.94
N THR A 129 0.73 11.50 -18.76
CA THR A 129 0.46 12.06 -20.11
C THR A 129 0.16 11.01 -21.18
N GLU A 130 0.38 9.74 -20.89
CA GLU A 130 0.11 8.62 -21.82
C GLU A 130 -1.26 7.98 -21.59
N ILE A 131 -1.88 8.22 -20.43
CA ILE A 131 -3.23 7.71 -20.14
C ILE A 131 -4.26 8.50 -20.96
N VAL A 132 -5.14 7.78 -21.63
CA VAL A 132 -6.18 8.39 -22.47
C VAL A 132 -7.49 8.49 -21.69
N TYR A 133 -8.12 9.67 -21.76
CA TYR A 133 -9.39 9.96 -21.13
C TYR A 133 -10.45 10.30 -22.17
N ASP A 134 -11.64 9.75 -22.00
CA ASP A 134 -12.80 10.05 -22.89
C ASP A 134 -13.44 11.40 -22.53
N THR A 135 -13.26 11.85 -21.27
CA THR A 135 -13.84 13.10 -20.76
C THR A 135 -12.73 13.94 -20.11
N THR A 136 -12.72 15.24 -20.41
CA THR A 136 -11.85 16.21 -19.73
C THR A 136 -12.22 16.33 -18.26
N GLY A 137 -11.24 16.24 -17.37
CA GLY A 137 -11.48 16.31 -15.93
C GLY A 137 -10.26 15.93 -15.11
N LYS A 138 -10.49 15.20 -14.01
CA LYS A 138 -9.41 14.67 -13.17
C LYS A 138 -8.68 13.56 -13.90
N ILE A 139 -7.38 13.51 -13.69
CA ILE A 139 -6.46 12.52 -14.26
C ILE A 139 -5.69 11.82 -13.14
N THR A 140 -5.03 10.74 -13.46
CA THR A 140 -4.25 9.86 -12.57
C THR A 140 -2.80 9.89 -12.99
N ASP A 141 -1.87 9.78 -12.06
CA ASP A 141 -0.45 10.02 -12.30
C ASP A 141 0.23 8.86 -13.05
N LEU A 142 -0.21 7.62 -12.82
CA LEU A 142 0.36 6.45 -13.50
C LEU A 142 -0.64 5.29 -13.58
N LEU A 143 -0.41 4.41 -14.55
CA LEU A 143 -1.11 3.14 -14.73
C LEU A 143 -0.09 2.01 -14.61
N VAL A 144 -0.33 1.07 -13.69
CA VAL A 144 0.51 -0.11 -13.46
C VAL A 144 -0.28 -1.40 -13.66
N SER A 145 0.42 -2.52 -13.69
CA SER A 145 -0.20 -3.85 -13.55
C SER A 145 0.33 -4.51 -12.27
N ILE A 146 -0.57 -5.06 -11.45
CA ILE A 146 -0.23 -5.90 -10.30
C ILE A 146 -0.98 -7.22 -10.49
N ASP A 147 -0.29 -8.34 -10.51
CA ASP A 147 -0.85 -9.68 -10.76
C ASP A 147 -1.78 -9.77 -11.99
N GLY A 148 -1.46 -8.99 -13.03
CA GLY A 148 -2.25 -8.92 -14.26
C GLY A 148 -3.43 -7.95 -14.23
N HIS A 149 -3.74 -7.34 -13.09
CA HIS A 149 -4.78 -6.33 -12.95
C HIS A 149 -4.22 -4.93 -13.24
N LYS A 150 -4.94 -4.15 -14.06
CA LYS A 150 -4.62 -2.74 -14.27
C LYS A 150 -5.05 -1.93 -13.06
N ILE A 151 -4.15 -1.12 -12.51
CA ILE A 151 -4.39 -0.25 -11.35
C ILE A 151 -4.00 1.17 -11.74
N GLY A 152 -4.97 2.09 -11.65
CA GLY A 152 -4.71 3.53 -11.77
C GLY A 152 -4.22 4.08 -10.44
N VAL A 153 -3.08 4.77 -10.42
CA VAL A 153 -2.46 5.25 -9.18
C VAL A 153 -2.33 6.75 -9.21
N SER A 154 -2.93 7.43 -8.24
CA SER A 154 -2.68 8.85 -8.00
C SER A 154 -1.74 9.02 -6.82
N VAL A 155 -0.80 9.98 -6.94
CA VAL A 155 0.25 10.20 -5.95
C VAL A 155 0.07 11.56 -5.29
N THR A 156 0.33 11.64 -3.99
CA THR A 156 0.34 12.91 -3.27
C THR A 156 1.29 12.85 -2.07
N ARG A 157 1.50 14.00 -1.44
CA ARG A 157 2.43 14.15 -0.31
C ARG A 157 1.68 14.57 0.94
N ALA A 158 1.95 13.91 2.06
CA ALA A 158 1.49 14.31 3.39
C ALA A 158 2.61 15.06 4.10
N VAL A 159 2.61 16.37 3.92
CA VAL A 159 3.58 17.30 4.51
C VAL A 159 2.92 18.65 4.72
N ALA A 160 3.29 19.34 5.80
CA ALA A 160 2.85 20.72 6.03
C ALA A 160 3.87 21.73 5.52
N TYR A 161 3.40 22.87 5.09
CA TYR A 161 4.22 24.03 4.69
C TYR A 161 3.92 25.23 5.60
N PRO A 162 4.96 26.00 5.96
CA PRO A 162 6.38 25.76 5.77
C PRO A 162 6.87 24.48 6.44
N PHE A 163 7.96 23.89 5.96
CA PHE A 163 8.54 22.68 6.60
C PHE A 163 8.74 22.88 8.12
N GLY A 164 8.52 21.81 8.88
CA GLY A 164 8.57 21.83 10.34
C GLY A 164 7.28 22.26 11.02
N GLN A 165 6.26 22.62 10.26
CA GLN A 165 4.91 22.75 10.82
C GLN A 165 4.26 21.36 10.95
N PRO A 166 3.44 21.12 12.00
CA PRO A 166 2.78 19.83 12.16
C PRO A 166 1.75 19.60 11.06
N TYR A 167 1.78 18.42 10.45
CA TYR A 167 0.71 17.94 9.59
C TYR A 167 -0.48 17.52 10.48
N THR A 168 -1.59 18.23 10.38
CA THR A 168 -2.72 18.07 11.30
C THR A 168 -3.76 17.10 10.78
N LEU A 169 -4.57 16.53 11.68
CA LEU A 169 -5.72 15.70 11.30
C LEU A 169 -6.66 16.44 10.35
N SER A 170 -6.91 17.72 10.57
CA SER A 170 -7.75 18.54 9.68
C SER A 170 -7.16 18.62 8.27
N SER A 171 -5.84 18.84 8.15
CA SER A 171 -5.14 18.86 6.87
C SER A 171 -5.19 17.49 6.18
N ALA A 172 -4.94 16.43 6.94
CA ALA A 172 -5.01 15.05 6.45
C ALA A 172 -6.42 14.72 5.92
N THR A 173 -7.46 14.98 6.71
CA THR A 173 -8.85 14.70 6.33
C THR A 173 -9.25 15.48 5.08
N THR A 174 -8.94 16.78 5.04
CA THR A 174 -9.29 17.64 3.88
C THR A 174 -8.60 17.17 2.60
N LEU A 175 -7.29 16.90 2.68
CA LEU A 175 -6.53 16.47 1.50
C LEU A 175 -6.94 15.07 1.06
N LEU A 176 -7.09 14.13 2.00
CA LEU A 176 -7.45 12.75 1.70
C LEU A 176 -8.85 12.66 1.08
N THR A 177 -9.85 13.33 1.64
CA THR A 177 -11.21 13.38 1.08
C THR A 177 -11.19 13.89 -0.37
N ARG A 178 -10.54 15.03 -0.60
CA ARG A 178 -10.43 15.60 -1.95
C ARG A 178 -9.74 14.65 -2.93
N LYS A 179 -8.65 13.98 -2.51
CA LYS A 179 -7.92 13.07 -3.38
C LYS A 179 -8.68 11.79 -3.67
N LEU A 180 -9.49 11.30 -2.74
CA LEU A 180 -10.41 10.18 -2.96
C LEU A 180 -11.48 10.54 -4.00
N GLU A 181 -12.07 11.73 -3.90
CA GLU A 181 -13.04 12.24 -4.89
C GLU A 181 -12.37 12.42 -6.27
N ASP A 182 -11.15 12.99 -6.31
CA ASP A 182 -10.41 13.23 -7.54
C ASP A 182 -10.08 11.92 -8.28
N ILE A 183 -9.62 10.88 -7.58
CA ILE A 183 -9.26 9.61 -8.23
C ILE A 183 -10.49 8.84 -8.71
N GLN A 184 -11.60 8.91 -7.99
CA GLN A 184 -12.86 8.31 -8.46
C GLN A 184 -13.39 9.04 -9.70
N ALA A 185 -13.28 10.36 -9.75
CA ALA A 185 -13.61 11.13 -10.95
C ALA A 185 -12.69 10.76 -12.13
N SER A 186 -11.39 10.57 -11.90
CA SER A 186 -10.44 10.08 -12.90
C SER A 186 -10.84 8.69 -13.41
N THR A 187 -11.22 7.79 -12.52
CA THR A 187 -11.72 6.44 -12.87
C THR A 187 -12.96 6.49 -13.77
N ALA A 188 -13.85 7.45 -13.51
CA ALA A 188 -15.03 7.64 -14.35
C ALA A 188 -14.70 8.24 -15.73
N ASN A 189 -13.61 9.01 -15.84
CA ASN A 189 -13.20 9.73 -17.06
C ASN A 189 -12.34 8.90 -18.01
N VAL A 190 -11.61 7.89 -17.50
CA VAL A 190 -10.63 7.12 -18.27
C VAL A 190 -11.28 6.37 -19.43
N SER A 191 -10.60 6.34 -20.58
CA SER A 191 -11.06 5.64 -21.78
C SER A 191 -11.18 4.12 -21.57
N ALA A 192 -12.00 3.48 -22.37
CA ALA A 192 -12.17 2.02 -22.29
C ALA A 192 -10.84 1.25 -22.51
N ALA A 193 -9.92 1.79 -23.33
CA ALA A 193 -8.64 1.15 -23.61
C ALA A 193 -7.68 1.16 -22.40
N ASP A 194 -7.73 2.23 -21.59
CA ASP A 194 -6.86 2.41 -20.45
C ASP A 194 -7.55 2.13 -19.10
N ARG A 195 -8.81 1.72 -19.15
CA ARG A 195 -9.59 1.43 -17.96
C ARG A 195 -8.87 0.47 -17.04
N TRP A 196 -8.74 0.88 -15.80
CA TRP A 196 -8.22 0.06 -14.72
C TRP A 196 -9.35 -0.64 -13.96
N GLN A 197 -8.99 -1.71 -13.29
CA GLN A 197 -9.91 -2.52 -12.50
C GLN A 197 -10.14 -1.88 -11.13
N LYS A 198 -9.11 -1.25 -10.58
CA LYS A 198 -9.15 -0.59 -9.28
C LYS A 198 -8.23 0.62 -9.27
N GLN A 199 -8.51 1.58 -8.41
CA GLN A 199 -7.63 2.73 -8.19
C GLN A 199 -6.89 2.60 -6.86
N ALA A 200 -5.66 3.13 -6.85
CA ALA A 200 -4.87 3.31 -5.65
C ALA A 200 -4.51 4.78 -5.45
N LEU A 201 -4.51 5.23 -4.21
CA LEU A 201 -4.07 6.55 -3.80
C LEU A 201 -2.80 6.39 -2.95
N ALA A 202 -1.65 6.74 -3.53
CA ALA A 202 -0.35 6.62 -2.88
C ALA A 202 0.04 7.95 -2.20
N TYR A 203 0.22 7.90 -0.90
CA TYR A 203 0.70 9.01 -0.09
C TYR A 203 2.18 8.81 0.26
N MET A 204 3.03 9.76 -0.15
CA MET A 204 4.37 9.91 0.41
C MET A 204 4.25 10.73 1.69
N SER A 205 4.47 10.12 2.84
CA SER A 205 4.28 10.73 4.16
C SER A 205 5.62 11.13 4.77
N TRP A 206 5.75 12.42 5.13
CA TRP A 206 7.00 13.02 5.62
C TRP A 206 7.59 12.33 6.86
N ASP A 207 6.73 11.84 7.75
CA ASP A 207 7.13 11.24 9.02
C ASP A 207 6.00 10.36 9.62
N ASP A 208 6.32 9.69 10.72
CA ASP A 208 5.37 8.84 11.44
C ASP A 208 4.15 9.61 11.97
N GLN A 209 4.33 10.90 12.32
CA GLN A 209 3.23 11.73 12.78
C GLN A 209 2.26 12.03 11.65
N SER A 210 2.77 12.35 10.47
CA SER A 210 1.95 12.57 9.27
C SER A 210 1.19 11.31 8.87
N THR A 211 1.84 10.14 8.96
CA THR A 211 1.23 8.83 8.75
C THR A 211 0.10 8.58 9.75
N ALA A 212 0.33 8.82 11.04
CA ALA A 212 -0.71 8.68 12.07
C ALA A 212 -1.92 9.59 11.80
N MET A 213 -1.71 10.81 11.29
CA MET A 213 -2.80 11.70 10.91
C MET A 213 -3.59 11.18 9.70
N LEU A 214 -2.92 10.55 8.72
CA LEU A 214 -3.59 9.89 7.60
C LEU A 214 -4.43 8.69 8.06
N ASP A 215 -3.90 7.85 8.95
CA ASP A 215 -4.64 6.71 9.52
C ASP A 215 -5.90 7.13 10.27
N MET A 216 -5.79 8.17 11.10
CA MET A 216 -6.93 8.75 11.78
C MET A 216 -7.95 9.34 10.81
N ALA A 217 -7.49 10.06 9.79
CA ALA A 217 -8.34 10.62 8.74
C ALA A 217 -9.05 9.49 7.99
N TRP A 218 -8.30 8.48 7.52
CA TRP A 218 -8.87 7.31 6.84
C TRP A 218 -9.96 6.64 7.66
N SER A 219 -9.70 6.41 8.95
CA SER A 219 -10.65 5.76 9.84
C SER A 219 -11.96 6.56 9.98
N SER A 220 -11.91 7.88 9.87
CA SER A 220 -13.04 8.79 10.04
C SER A 220 -13.83 9.11 8.77
N ILE A 221 -13.24 8.90 7.58
CA ILE A 221 -13.89 9.20 6.30
C ILE A 221 -14.99 8.18 6.01
N ASP A 222 -16.11 8.67 5.47
CA ASP A 222 -17.26 7.85 5.08
C ASP A 222 -16.82 6.77 4.06
N PRO A 223 -17.23 5.50 4.24
CA PRO A 223 -16.97 4.44 3.27
C PRO A 223 -17.42 4.76 1.84
N ALA A 224 -18.47 5.53 1.66
CA ALA A 224 -18.93 5.97 0.34
C ALA A 224 -17.92 6.88 -0.37
N ILE A 225 -17.16 7.69 0.39
CA ILE A 225 -16.09 8.54 -0.17
C ILE A 225 -14.84 7.71 -0.47
N LYS A 226 -14.54 6.70 0.32
CA LYS A 226 -13.42 5.77 0.06
C LYS A 226 -13.66 4.96 -1.21
N GLY A 227 -14.91 4.61 -1.48
CA GLY A 227 -15.27 3.67 -2.56
C GLY A 227 -14.55 2.35 -2.36
N ASP A 228 -13.95 1.83 -3.42
CA ASP A 228 -13.08 0.64 -3.41
C ASP A 228 -11.58 0.98 -3.49
N THR A 229 -11.20 2.23 -3.21
CA THR A 229 -9.82 2.73 -3.34
C THR A 229 -8.86 2.00 -2.39
N ILE A 230 -7.67 1.63 -2.90
CA ILE A 230 -6.55 1.19 -2.09
C ILE A 230 -5.77 2.43 -1.65
N LEU A 231 -5.68 2.68 -0.35
CA LEU A 231 -4.81 3.70 0.21
C LEU A 231 -3.44 3.09 0.53
N ILE A 232 -2.40 3.61 -0.10
CA ILE A 232 -1.01 3.20 0.15
C ILE A 232 -0.33 4.36 0.86
N ILE A 233 0.11 4.17 2.10
CA ILE A 233 0.84 5.18 2.85
C ILE A 233 2.29 4.73 2.95
N THR A 234 3.19 5.49 2.33
CA THR A 234 4.63 5.25 2.39
C THR A 234 5.26 6.31 3.28
N THR A 235 5.62 5.94 4.50
CA THR A 235 6.34 6.83 5.43
C THR A 235 7.79 6.94 4.97
N THR A 236 8.31 8.15 4.88
CA THR A 236 9.72 8.37 4.48
C THR A 236 10.56 8.81 5.67
N HIS A 237 11.83 8.44 5.64
CA HIS A 237 12.82 8.76 6.67
C HIS A 237 14.20 9.06 6.05
N GLY A 238 15.07 9.65 6.85
CA GLY A 238 16.46 9.92 6.46
C GLY A 238 16.60 11.17 5.59
N ASP A 239 17.38 11.09 4.52
CA ASP A 239 17.66 12.22 3.61
C ASP A 239 16.55 12.39 2.55
N ASP A 240 15.30 12.46 2.97
CA ASP A 240 14.09 12.40 2.14
C ASP A 240 13.50 13.77 1.75
N GLN A 241 14.03 14.87 2.26
CA GLN A 241 13.49 16.22 2.04
C GLN A 241 13.31 16.59 0.55
N PHE A 242 14.11 16.01 -0.33
CA PHE A 242 14.02 16.24 -1.77
C PHE A 242 12.68 15.79 -2.39
N LEU A 243 11.99 14.82 -1.78
CA LEU A 243 10.66 14.38 -2.22
C LEU A 243 9.59 15.45 -2.02
N TYR A 244 9.80 16.33 -1.05
CA TYR A 244 8.82 17.30 -0.58
C TYR A 244 9.16 18.73 -0.98
N SER A 245 10.42 18.98 -1.33
CA SER A 245 10.83 20.27 -1.82
C SER A 245 10.41 20.44 -3.28
N ASN A 246 9.86 21.61 -3.58
CA ASN A 246 9.50 21.99 -4.95
C ASN A 246 10.72 22.68 -5.64
N MET A 247 11.92 22.23 -5.30
CA MET A 247 13.19 22.78 -5.86
C MET A 247 13.65 21.94 -7.02
#